data_5a17f8df31a4a1aaf890fdff9b69f67d
#
_entry.id   5a17f8df31a4a1aaf890fdff9b69f67d
#
_cell.length_a   1.000
_cell.length_b   1.000
_cell.length_c   1.000
_cell.angle_alpha   90.00
_cell.angle_beta   90.00
_cell.angle_gamma   90.00
#
_symmetry.space_group_name_H-M   'P 1'
#
loop_
_entity.id
_entity.type
_entity.pdbx_description
1 polymer ?
#
loop_
_entity_poly.entity_id
_entity_poly.type
_entity_poly.pdbx_seq_one_letter_code
_entity_poly.pdbx_strand_id
1 'polypeptide(L)'
;MNILMALSQLEVTGAEVYGVTLSNELIKRGNSVTIVSDTLTKKCDAEYIKIEFNKRGLAQRINQVQTLLKIIKEKDIQVVHAHSRASSWSCEIACKIAGIPLVTTTHGRQPVHLSRKIFKAFGDITLTVCENIQKHLIQELGVKREKTKVLRNPIDTEKYPFVYSDSKKEEKIVSIIGRLSGPKGETAFNALEILSTLPNTKTQIIGGKEIPEKFNKFLNRDNIEFLGYVDDIPEKIKNSDLVIGAGRVGVEAILSGKPLIAIGEAQYIGLVNEKNISLALESNFGDINFENKSIFQWDNLKKDITRAFSLSKKELFSLREAIKTEFDLNEIVKKIEKLYAKSYVLKKKYEIPVIMYHRVIRDKNEGGVHGIYVTESEFEKHLKYLKDKGYETITFEDLLDNQYKNRFGSGKKQIILTFDDGYTDNYNYAFPLLKKYGFKCVIYLLSHLDYNRWDVEVKENPENRFELMNLDMIKEMEEYGIEFGGHTKTHPKLATLSLENACEEIFESKKVLEEKLGHPLISFAYPYGNLNEDVKKIVKKAGYSFAVATDSGDISFSQDLFQIRRIGIFSTNSFLTFKRKVSGKYNFIKIKREGGAICL
;
A
#
# COMPACT_ATOMS: atom_id res chain seq x y z
N MET A 1 -1.67 7.69 -9.77
CA MET A 1 -0.95 6.87 -10.78
C MET A 1 -1.92 6.42 -11.89
N ASN A 2 -1.39 6.13 -13.09
CA ASN A 2 -2.15 5.51 -14.17
C ASN A 2 -1.91 4.00 -14.13
N ILE A 3 -2.96 3.24 -13.86
CA ILE A 3 -2.90 1.82 -13.55
C ILE A 3 -3.68 1.03 -14.60
N LEU A 4 -3.09 -0.05 -15.12
CA LEU A 4 -3.79 -1.00 -15.97
C LEU A 4 -4.10 -2.27 -15.17
N MET A 5 -5.38 -2.53 -14.93
CA MET A 5 -5.87 -3.73 -14.25
C MET A 5 -6.23 -4.78 -15.29
N ALA A 6 -5.50 -5.90 -15.32
CA ALA A 6 -5.68 -6.95 -16.32
C ALA A 6 -6.34 -8.20 -15.71
N LEU A 7 -7.59 -8.41 -16.03
CA LEU A 7 -8.37 -9.59 -15.64
C LEU A 7 -8.45 -10.57 -16.83
N SER A 8 -8.96 -11.76 -16.61
CA SER A 8 -9.35 -12.69 -17.66
C SER A 8 -10.49 -13.52 -17.11
N GLN A 9 -11.70 -13.22 -17.54
CA GLN A 9 -12.92 -13.76 -16.98
C GLN A 9 -13.93 -14.03 -18.10
N LEU A 10 -14.62 -15.14 -18.02
CA LEU A 10 -15.81 -15.45 -18.82
C LEU A 10 -17.07 -15.46 -17.94
N GLU A 11 -16.91 -15.52 -16.61
CA GLU A 11 -17.95 -15.56 -15.60
C GLU A 11 -17.56 -14.72 -14.38
N VAL A 12 -18.53 -14.35 -13.53
CA VAL A 12 -18.28 -13.66 -12.27
C VAL A 12 -17.46 -14.56 -11.34
N THR A 13 -16.26 -14.14 -11.00
CA THR A 13 -15.38 -14.86 -10.08
C THR A 13 -14.90 -13.95 -8.95
N GLY A 14 -14.33 -14.56 -7.91
CA GLY A 14 -13.69 -13.80 -6.83
C GLY A 14 -12.59 -12.85 -7.29
N ALA A 15 -11.90 -13.17 -8.39
CA ALA A 15 -10.86 -12.31 -8.96
C ALA A 15 -11.44 -11.06 -9.64
N GLU A 16 -12.62 -11.15 -10.29
CA GLU A 16 -13.31 -9.97 -10.83
C GLU A 16 -13.78 -9.05 -9.69
N VAL A 17 -14.43 -9.63 -8.68
CA VAL A 17 -14.86 -8.86 -7.49
C VAL A 17 -13.67 -8.15 -6.84
N TYR A 18 -12.54 -8.84 -6.69
CA TYR A 18 -11.30 -8.25 -6.19
C TYR A 18 -10.84 -7.08 -7.07
N GLY A 19 -10.69 -7.32 -8.38
CA GLY A 19 -10.17 -6.32 -9.33
C GLY A 19 -11.06 -5.08 -9.40
N VAL A 20 -12.38 -5.25 -9.45
CA VAL A 20 -13.36 -4.14 -9.47
C VAL A 20 -13.36 -3.38 -8.15
N THR A 21 -13.40 -4.07 -7.00
CA THR A 21 -13.35 -3.43 -5.67
C THR A 21 -12.09 -2.60 -5.51
N LEU A 22 -10.94 -3.16 -5.88
CA LEU A 22 -9.66 -2.48 -5.83
C LEU A 22 -9.63 -1.26 -6.77
N SER A 23 -10.14 -1.42 -8.00
CA SER A 23 -10.16 -0.34 -9.00
C SER A 23 -10.99 0.84 -8.55
N ASN A 24 -12.21 0.60 -8.05
CA ASN A 24 -13.10 1.66 -7.59
C ASN A 24 -12.48 2.42 -6.40
N GLU A 25 -11.83 1.73 -5.46
CA GLU A 25 -11.19 2.40 -4.33
C GLU A 25 -9.94 3.18 -4.75
N LEU A 26 -9.14 2.66 -5.70
CA LEU A 26 -8.00 3.39 -6.26
C LEU A 26 -8.45 4.68 -6.98
N ILE A 27 -9.58 4.64 -7.70
CA ILE A 27 -10.15 5.82 -8.37
C ILE A 27 -10.58 6.87 -7.34
N LYS A 28 -11.29 6.48 -6.28
CA LYS A 28 -11.67 7.39 -5.17
C LYS A 28 -10.46 8.10 -4.56
N ARG A 29 -9.31 7.44 -4.56
CA ARG A 29 -8.03 7.98 -4.05
C ARG A 29 -7.25 8.79 -5.10
N GLY A 30 -7.87 9.14 -6.24
CA GLY A 30 -7.26 10.00 -7.25
C GLY A 30 -6.36 9.27 -8.26
N ASN A 31 -6.37 7.93 -8.31
CA ASN A 31 -5.68 7.20 -9.36
C ASN A 31 -6.56 7.09 -10.61
N SER A 32 -5.92 7.01 -11.79
CA SER A 32 -6.59 6.66 -13.04
C SER A 32 -6.45 5.16 -13.27
N VAL A 33 -7.56 4.45 -13.45
CA VAL A 33 -7.57 3.00 -13.66
C VAL A 33 -8.25 2.64 -14.96
N THR A 34 -7.60 1.82 -15.77
CA THR A 34 -8.18 1.18 -16.96
C THR A 34 -8.25 -0.32 -16.71
N ILE A 35 -9.40 -0.95 -16.93
CA ILE A 35 -9.57 -2.41 -16.84
C ILE A 35 -9.50 -3.01 -18.23
N VAL A 36 -8.72 -4.09 -18.39
CA VAL A 36 -8.71 -4.94 -19.58
C VAL A 36 -9.10 -6.36 -19.21
N SER A 37 -10.06 -6.95 -19.91
CA SER A 37 -10.56 -8.29 -19.65
C SER A 37 -11.31 -8.86 -20.86
N ASP A 38 -11.53 -10.18 -20.88
CA ASP A 38 -12.43 -10.82 -21.85
C ASP A 38 -13.89 -10.32 -21.68
N THR A 39 -14.32 -10.18 -20.41
CA THR A 39 -15.64 -9.69 -20.00
C THR A 39 -15.51 -8.86 -18.73
N LEU A 40 -16.47 -7.97 -18.50
CA LEU A 40 -16.63 -7.25 -17.23
C LEU A 40 -18.12 -7.23 -16.89
N THR A 41 -18.52 -7.93 -15.83
CA THR A 41 -19.93 -8.10 -15.44
C THR A 41 -20.33 -7.25 -14.24
N LYS A 42 -19.37 -6.95 -13.36
CA LYS A 42 -19.60 -6.07 -12.20
C LYS A 42 -19.45 -4.60 -12.59
N LYS A 43 -20.33 -3.75 -12.05
CA LYS A 43 -20.24 -2.30 -12.23
C LYS A 43 -18.90 -1.78 -11.70
N CYS A 44 -18.19 -1.03 -12.53
CA CYS A 44 -16.91 -0.43 -12.23
C CYS A 44 -16.84 1.00 -12.75
N ASP A 45 -16.19 1.89 -11.99
CA ASP A 45 -15.99 3.29 -12.39
C ASP A 45 -14.76 3.45 -13.31
N ALA A 46 -13.96 2.38 -13.48
CA ALA A 46 -12.82 2.37 -14.39
C ALA A 46 -13.26 2.28 -15.85
N GLU A 47 -12.47 2.88 -16.73
CA GLU A 47 -12.62 2.66 -18.18
C GLU A 47 -12.35 1.19 -18.51
N TYR A 48 -13.23 0.56 -19.30
CA TYR A 48 -13.12 -0.82 -19.72
C TYR A 48 -12.73 -0.95 -21.19
N ILE A 49 -11.70 -1.75 -21.46
CA ILE A 49 -11.29 -2.11 -22.82
C ILE A 49 -11.25 -3.64 -22.93
N LYS A 50 -11.99 -4.19 -23.89
CA LYS A 50 -12.04 -5.63 -24.12
C LYS A 50 -10.73 -6.15 -24.72
N ILE A 51 -10.12 -7.16 -24.07
CA ILE A 51 -9.00 -7.95 -24.60
C ILE A 51 -9.30 -9.43 -24.33
N GLU A 52 -9.31 -10.26 -25.37
CA GLU A 52 -9.63 -11.68 -25.27
C GLU A 52 -8.40 -12.51 -24.84
N PHE A 53 -8.10 -12.54 -23.55
CA PHE A 53 -6.98 -13.31 -22.98
C PHE A 53 -7.21 -14.82 -22.98
N ASN A 54 -8.43 -15.30 -23.09
CA ASN A 54 -8.79 -16.71 -23.21
C ASN A 54 -8.31 -17.33 -24.53
N LYS A 55 -8.16 -16.53 -25.58
CA LYS A 55 -7.58 -16.96 -26.85
C LYS A 55 -6.05 -17.03 -26.76
N ARG A 56 -5.48 -18.26 -26.79
CA ARG A 56 -4.08 -18.53 -26.41
C ARG A 56 -3.16 -18.90 -27.58
N GLY A 57 -3.62 -18.85 -28.81
CA GLY A 57 -2.79 -19.06 -30.01
C GLY A 57 -1.68 -18.02 -30.13
N LEU A 58 -0.61 -18.34 -30.85
CA LEU A 58 0.57 -17.46 -30.98
C LEU A 58 0.20 -16.08 -31.56
N ALA A 59 -0.57 -16.06 -32.65
CA ALA A 59 -1.01 -14.82 -33.29
C ALA A 59 -1.87 -13.97 -32.35
N GLN A 60 -2.78 -14.60 -31.61
CA GLN A 60 -3.60 -13.93 -30.61
C GLN A 60 -2.75 -13.35 -29.46
N ARG A 61 -1.72 -14.06 -29.02
CA ARG A 61 -0.77 -13.55 -28.00
C ARG A 61 -0.01 -12.33 -28.49
N ILE A 62 0.46 -12.34 -29.75
CA ILE A 62 1.13 -11.19 -30.36
C ILE A 62 0.17 -9.98 -30.40
N ASN A 63 -1.06 -10.19 -30.87
CA ASN A 63 -2.07 -9.13 -30.91
C ASN A 63 -2.39 -8.57 -29.52
N GLN A 64 -2.54 -9.45 -28.50
CA GLN A 64 -2.73 -9.01 -27.10
C GLN A 64 -1.59 -8.12 -26.64
N VAL A 65 -0.33 -8.51 -26.90
CA VAL A 65 0.85 -7.73 -26.51
C VAL A 65 0.88 -6.37 -27.23
N GLN A 66 0.60 -6.34 -28.53
CA GLN A 66 0.55 -5.08 -29.30
C GLN A 66 -0.53 -4.15 -28.79
N THR A 67 -1.73 -4.67 -28.50
CA THR A 67 -2.84 -3.90 -27.92
C THR A 67 -2.47 -3.36 -26.55
N LEU A 68 -1.85 -4.18 -25.69
CA LEU A 68 -1.38 -3.73 -24.38
C LEU A 68 -0.34 -2.61 -24.49
N LEU A 69 0.63 -2.74 -25.42
CA LEU A 69 1.65 -1.71 -25.64
C LEU A 69 1.04 -0.38 -26.12
N LYS A 70 0.03 -0.45 -26.99
CA LYS A 70 -0.71 0.73 -27.43
C LYS A 70 -1.40 1.41 -26.24
N ILE A 71 -2.16 0.67 -25.43
CA ILE A 71 -2.84 1.20 -24.23
C ILE A 71 -1.84 1.79 -23.25
N ILE A 72 -0.72 1.08 -22.97
CA ILE A 72 0.34 1.55 -22.07
C ILE A 72 0.86 2.91 -22.51
N LYS A 73 1.10 3.08 -23.81
CA LYS A 73 1.62 4.34 -24.36
C LYS A 73 0.57 5.46 -24.36
N GLU A 74 -0.64 5.19 -24.85
CA GLU A 74 -1.69 6.21 -25.02
C GLU A 74 -2.22 6.73 -23.69
N LYS A 75 -2.27 5.89 -22.66
CA LYS A 75 -2.77 6.24 -21.34
C LYS A 75 -1.66 6.49 -20.30
N ASP A 76 -0.41 6.56 -20.73
CA ASP A 76 0.76 6.74 -19.86
C ASP A 76 0.73 5.80 -18.64
N ILE A 77 0.48 4.51 -18.88
CA ILE A 77 0.36 3.52 -17.82
C ILE A 77 1.68 3.35 -17.09
N GLN A 78 1.65 3.47 -15.77
CA GLN A 78 2.82 3.43 -14.90
C GLN A 78 3.02 2.06 -14.25
N VAL A 79 1.92 1.31 -14.05
CA VAL A 79 1.96 -0.05 -13.50
C VAL A 79 0.85 -0.89 -14.11
N VAL A 80 1.14 -2.16 -14.35
CA VAL A 80 0.15 -3.16 -14.74
C VAL A 80 -0.06 -4.12 -13.58
N HIS A 81 -1.31 -4.41 -13.23
CA HIS A 81 -1.67 -5.40 -12.23
C HIS A 81 -2.53 -6.50 -12.87
N ALA A 82 -2.02 -7.72 -12.95
CA ALA A 82 -2.68 -8.85 -13.58
C ALA A 82 -3.17 -9.88 -12.55
N HIS A 83 -4.40 -10.38 -12.74
CA HIS A 83 -5.09 -11.25 -11.78
C HIS A 83 -5.30 -12.69 -12.25
N SER A 84 -4.85 -13.02 -13.47
CA SER A 84 -4.97 -14.36 -14.01
C SER A 84 -3.70 -14.79 -14.73
N ARG A 85 -3.51 -16.11 -14.89
CA ARG A 85 -2.41 -16.64 -15.71
C ARG A 85 -2.52 -16.19 -17.16
N ALA A 86 -3.73 -16.11 -17.69
CA ALA A 86 -3.96 -15.77 -19.08
C ALA A 86 -3.55 -14.32 -19.39
N SER A 87 -3.97 -13.38 -18.55
CA SER A 87 -3.59 -11.97 -18.67
C SER A 87 -2.12 -11.73 -18.33
N SER A 88 -1.61 -12.32 -17.24
CA SER A 88 -0.22 -12.09 -16.81
C SER A 88 0.82 -12.51 -17.84
N TRP A 89 0.54 -13.52 -18.67
CA TRP A 89 1.45 -13.97 -19.73
C TRP A 89 1.73 -12.87 -20.76
N SER A 90 0.68 -12.26 -21.31
CA SER A 90 0.80 -11.17 -22.29
C SER A 90 1.27 -9.87 -21.65
N CYS A 91 0.84 -9.58 -20.41
CA CYS A 91 1.28 -8.43 -19.63
C CYS A 91 2.78 -8.49 -19.30
N GLU A 92 3.34 -9.67 -18.99
CA GLU A 92 4.78 -9.85 -18.71
C GLU A 92 5.64 -9.38 -19.89
N ILE A 93 5.25 -9.74 -21.12
CA ILE A 93 5.97 -9.35 -22.33
C ILE A 93 5.80 -7.85 -22.59
N ALA A 94 4.57 -7.35 -22.55
CA ALA A 94 4.28 -5.94 -22.78
C ALA A 94 5.01 -5.02 -21.76
N CYS A 95 5.00 -5.37 -20.49
CA CYS A 95 5.67 -4.61 -19.43
C CYS A 95 7.19 -4.61 -19.57
N LYS A 96 7.79 -5.74 -19.99
CA LYS A 96 9.24 -5.81 -20.28
C LYS A 96 9.63 -4.89 -21.43
N ILE A 97 8.84 -4.87 -22.51
CA ILE A 97 9.08 -3.99 -23.67
C ILE A 97 8.89 -2.52 -23.27
N ALA A 98 7.80 -2.19 -22.57
CA ALA A 98 7.50 -0.82 -22.14
C ALA A 98 8.39 -0.31 -21.01
N GLY A 99 9.14 -1.20 -20.33
CA GLY A 99 9.98 -0.84 -19.18
C GLY A 99 9.18 -0.33 -17.98
N ILE A 100 7.98 -0.89 -17.74
CA ILE A 100 7.14 -0.60 -16.57
C ILE A 100 6.95 -1.85 -15.70
N PRO A 101 6.63 -1.71 -14.41
CA PRO A 101 6.45 -2.87 -13.54
C PRO A 101 5.16 -3.64 -13.83
N LEU A 102 5.25 -4.96 -13.68
CA LEU A 102 4.13 -5.86 -13.60
C LEU A 102 3.98 -6.37 -12.16
N VAL A 103 2.82 -6.12 -11.57
CA VAL A 103 2.37 -6.75 -10.32
C VAL A 103 1.36 -7.84 -10.71
N THR A 104 1.38 -8.98 -10.02
CA THR A 104 0.37 -10.02 -10.23
C THR A 104 -0.28 -10.42 -8.90
N THR A 105 -1.57 -10.78 -8.91
CA THR A 105 -2.23 -11.44 -7.77
C THR A 105 -2.62 -12.87 -8.14
N THR A 106 -2.23 -13.80 -7.31
CA THR A 106 -2.57 -15.22 -7.46
C THR A 106 -3.66 -15.59 -6.45
N HIS A 107 -4.84 -15.96 -6.97
CA HIS A 107 -6.03 -16.25 -6.17
C HIS A 107 -6.21 -17.73 -5.83
N GLY A 108 -5.45 -18.64 -6.43
CA GLY A 108 -5.54 -20.09 -6.21
C GLY A 108 -4.28 -20.82 -6.66
N ARG A 109 -4.23 -22.13 -6.39
CA ARG A 109 -3.11 -22.96 -6.86
C ARG A 109 -3.00 -22.91 -8.39
N GLN A 110 -1.78 -22.88 -8.87
CA GLN A 110 -1.47 -22.86 -10.29
C GLN A 110 -1.00 -24.26 -10.73
N PRO A 111 -1.42 -24.76 -11.89
CA PRO A 111 -0.91 -26.04 -12.40
C PRO A 111 0.62 -26.01 -12.59
N VAL A 112 1.28 -27.08 -12.17
CA VAL A 112 2.74 -27.24 -12.29
C VAL A 112 3.09 -27.90 -13.61
N HIS A 113 3.25 -27.11 -14.67
CA HIS A 113 3.66 -27.57 -16.00
C HIS A 113 5.06 -27.06 -16.35
N LEU A 114 5.79 -27.76 -17.22
CA LEU A 114 7.12 -27.35 -17.66
C LEU A 114 7.11 -25.92 -18.26
N SER A 115 6.13 -25.60 -19.10
CA SER A 115 5.97 -24.25 -19.67
C SER A 115 5.80 -23.17 -18.60
N ARG A 116 5.21 -23.50 -17.44
CA ARG A 116 5.05 -22.57 -16.32
C ARG A 116 6.35 -22.38 -15.54
N LYS A 117 7.16 -23.42 -15.44
CA LYS A 117 8.49 -23.34 -14.81
C LYS A 117 9.47 -22.52 -15.66
N ILE A 118 9.38 -22.61 -16.99
CA ILE A 118 10.24 -21.85 -17.94
C ILE A 118 9.77 -20.39 -18.02
N PHE A 119 8.49 -20.14 -18.34
CA PHE A 119 7.93 -18.80 -18.43
C PHE A 119 6.92 -18.58 -17.30
N LYS A 120 7.43 -18.07 -16.18
CA LYS A 120 6.67 -17.98 -14.93
C LYS A 120 5.54 -16.96 -15.00
N ALA A 121 5.74 -15.81 -15.63
CA ALA A 121 4.80 -14.70 -15.78
C ALA A 121 4.15 -14.28 -14.45
N PHE A 122 4.98 -14.12 -13.42
CA PHE A 122 4.56 -13.62 -12.10
C PHE A 122 4.94 -12.16 -11.87
N GLY A 123 5.52 -11.50 -12.90
CA GLY A 123 5.88 -10.10 -12.83
C GLY A 123 7.13 -9.78 -12.00
N ASP A 124 7.27 -8.51 -11.69
CA ASP A 124 8.33 -8.01 -10.82
C ASP A 124 8.03 -8.38 -9.36
N ILE A 125 6.74 -8.39 -8.98
CA ILE A 125 6.22 -8.86 -7.70
C ILE A 125 4.91 -9.62 -7.89
N THR A 126 4.69 -10.65 -7.07
CA THR A 126 3.43 -11.39 -7.04
C THR A 126 2.82 -11.38 -5.64
N LEU A 127 1.56 -11.01 -5.58
CA LEU A 127 0.73 -11.05 -4.39
C LEU A 127 0.02 -12.40 -4.32
N THR A 128 -0.11 -12.94 -3.13
CA THR A 128 -0.86 -14.17 -2.87
C THR A 128 -1.89 -13.92 -1.78
N VAL A 129 -3.08 -14.46 -1.92
CA VAL A 129 -4.17 -14.18 -0.99
C VAL A 129 -4.03 -14.94 0.34
N CYS A 130 -3.16 -15.94 0.37
CA CYS A 130 -2.83 -16.68 1.59
C CYS A 130 -1.43 -17.32 1.51
N GLU A 131 -0.93 -17.79 2.66
CA GLU A 131 0.42 -18.34 2.81
C GLU A 131 0.60 -19.65 2.04
N ASN A 132 -0.41 -20.51 1.95
CA ASN A 132 -0.32 -21.78 1.22
C ASN A 132 -0.12 -21.57 -0.28
N ILE A 133 -0.72 -20.51 -0.86
CA ILE A 133 -0.42 -20.12 -2.24
C ILE A 133 1.02 -19.61 -2.35
N GLN A 134 1.49 -18.80 -1.39
CA GLN A 134 2.87 -18.32 -1.40
C GLN A 134 3.88 -19.48 -1.32
N LYS A 135 3.68 -20.44 -0.42
CA LYS A 135 4.49 -21.64 -0.31
C LYS A 135 4.50 -22.43 -1.63
N HIS A 136 3.33 -22.62 -2.24
CA HIS A 136 3.19 -23.28 -3.55
C HIS A 136 4.00 -22.55 -4.65
N LEU A 137 3.91 -21.23 -4.76
CA LEU A 137 4.67 -20.48 -5.76
C LEU A 137 6.19 -20.60 -5.55
N ILE A 138 6.64 -20.57 -4.30
CA ILE A 138 8.07 -20.66 -3.97
C ILE A 138 8.59 -22.08 -4.21
N GLN A 139 7.95 -23.09 -3.63
CA GLN A 139 8.50 -24.44 -3.59
C GLN A 139 8.25 -25.25 -4.89
N GLU A 140 7.08 -25.12 -5.48
CA GLU A 140 6.72 -25.91 -6.66
C GLU A 140 6.99 -25.18 -7.99
N LEU A 141 6.84 -23.85 -8.02
CA LEU A 141 7.06 -23.06 -9.23
C LEU A 141 8.38 -22.27 -9.21
N GLY A 142 9.14 -22.35 -8.11
CA GLY A 142 10.48 -21.73 -8.00
C GLY A 142 10.45 -20.20 -8.12
N VAL A 143 9.38 -19.55 -7.63
CA VAL A 143 9.33 -18.09 -7.52
C VAL A 143 10.19 -17.68 -6.33
N LYS A 144 11.03 -16.68 -6.51
CA LYS A 144 11.89 -16.19 -5.43
C LYS A 144 11.04 -15.57 -4.31
N ARG A 145 11.38 -15.84 -3.04
CA ARG A 145 10.63 -15.37 -1.88
C ARG A 145 10.52 -13.84 -1.84
N GLU A 146 11.59 -13.13 -2.16
CA GLU A 146 11.62 -11.67 -2.18
C GLU A 146 10.64 -11.05 -3.20
N LYS A 147 10.20 -11.82 -4.19
CA LYS A 147 9.18 -11.41 -5.16
C LYS A 147 7.76 -11.75 -4.75
N THR A 148 7.57 -12.36 -3.60
CA THR A 148 6.25 -12.79 -3.14
C THR A 148 5.82 -12.05 -1.88
N LYS A 149 4.57 -11.62 -1.82
CA LYS A 149 3.98 -11.05 -0.60
C LYS A 149 2.57 -11.60 -0.40
N VAL A 150 2.24 -11.96 0.83
CA VAL A 150 0.86 -12.27 1.19
C VAL A 150 0.11 -10.97 1.39
N LEU A 151 -1.01 -10.83 0.69
CA LEU A 151 -1.93 -9.72 0.85
C LEU A 151 -3.36 -10.25 0.65
N ARG A 152 -4.17 -10.13 1.68
CA ARG A 152 -5.53 -10.67 1.74
C ARG A 152 -6.46 -10.04 0.71
N ASN A 153 -7.58 -10.71 0.43
CA ASN A 153 -8.63 -10.13 -0.42
C ASN A 153 -9.28 -8.93 0.30
N PRO A 154 -9.32 -7.74 -0.32
CA PRO A 154 -9.91 -6.55 0.31
C PRO A 154 -11.42 -6.71 0.51
N ILE A 155 -11.87 -6.36 1.70
CA ILE A 155 -13.29 -6.35 2.07
C ILE A 155 -13.63 -4.98 2.66
N ASP A 156 -14.73 -4.40 2.20
CA ASP A 156 -15.33 -3.23 2.82
C ASP A 156 -15.93 -3.66 4.17
N THR A 157 -15.14 -3.50 5.23
CA THR A 157 -15.48 -3.97 6.57
C THR A 157 -16.68 -3.27 7.18
N GLU A 158 -17.06 -2.08 6.66
CA GLU A 158 -18.23 -1.33 7.12
C GLU A 158 -19.55 -1.98 6.70
N LYS A 159 -19.54 -2.75 5.60
CA LYS A 159 -20.70 -3.54 5.16
C LYS A 159 -21.02 -4.73 6.05
N TYR A 160 -20.12 -5.08 6.96
CA TYR A 160 -20.24 -6.25 7.87
C TYR A 160 -20.19 -5.77 9.33
N PRO A 161 -21.22 -5.05 9.82
CA PRO A 161 -21.28 -4.63 11.21
C PRO A 161 -21.34 -5.84 12.14
N PHE A 162 -20.68 -5.73 13.28
CA PHE A 162 -20.73 -6.78 14.31
C PHE A 162 -22.14 -6.89 14.89
N VAL A 163 -22.80 -8.03 14.69
CA VAL A 163 -24.14 -8.32 15.18
C VAL A 163 -24.12 -9.58 16.01
N TYR A 164 -24.23 -9.43 17.32
CA TYR A 164 -24.44 -10.53 18.26
C TYR A 164 -25.89 -10.64 18.64
N SER A 165 -26.46 -11.83 18.55
CA SER A 165 -27.81 -12.14 19.02
C SER A 165 -27.73 -13.13 20.18
N ASP A 166 -28.10 -12.69 21.34
CA ASP A 166 -28.23 -13.56 22.55
C ASP A 166 -29.60 -14.26 22.58
N SER A 167 -30.28 -14.34 21.43
CA SER A 167 -31.62 -14.89 21.37
C SER A 167 -31.62 -16.40 21.68
N LYS A 168 -32.33 -16.77 22.73
CA LYS A 168 -32.71 -18.15 23.01
C LYS A 168 -33.80 -18.62 22.03
N LYS A 169 -33.53 -18.48 20.71
CA LYS A 169 -34.42 -19.00 19.69
C LYS A 169 -34.45 -20.52 19.80
N GLU A 170 -35.64 -21.07 19.76
CA GLU A 170 -35.82 -22.53 19.73
C GLU A 170 -35.26 -23.14 18.45
N GLU A 171 -35.44 -22.48 17.30
CA GLU A 171 -34.90 -22.86 16.01
C GLU A 171 -33.69 -22.02 15.62
N LYS A 172 -32.58 -22.65 15.20
CA LYS A 172 -31.34 -22.04 14.77
C LYS A 172 -31.22 -22.04 13.25
N ILE A 173 -30.77 -20.92 12.68
CA ILE A 173 -30.53 -20.77 11.24
C ILE A 173 -29.05 -21.03 10.94
N VAL A 174 -28.77 -22.08 10.17
CA VAL A 174 -27.44 -22.42 9.65
C VAL A 174 -27.40 -22.10 8.16
N SER A 175 -26.49 -21.22 7.74
CA SER A 175 -26.32 -20.86 6.31
C SER A 175 -25.08 -21.51 5.72
N ILE A 176 -25.28 -22.35 4.70
CA ILE A 176 -24.20 -22.84 3.82
C ILE A 176 -24.09 -21.87 2.65
N ILE A 177 -22.94 -21.21 2.53
CA ILE A 177 -22.75 -20.16 1.51
C ILE A 177 -21.60 -20.53 0.57
N GLY A 178 -21.92 -20.76 -0.70
CA GLY A 178 -20.91 -21.12 -1.70
C GLY A 178 -21.50 -21.68 -2.99
N ARG A 179 -20.63 -22.02 -3.94
CA ARG A 179 -21.03 -22.69 -5.19
C ARG A 179 -21.51 -24.12 -4.87
N LEU A 180 -22.55 -24.56 -5.57
CA LEU A 180 -23.07 -25.93 -5.45
C LEU A 180 -22.43 -26.89 -6.48
N SER A 181 -21.48 -26.42 -7.28
CA SER A 181 -20.75 -27.23 -8.28
C SER A 181 -19.31 -27.48 -7.86
N GLY A 182 -18.70 -28.53 -8.41
CA GLY A 182 -17.31 -28.88 -8.13
C GLY A 182 -17.06 -29.24 -6.66
N PRO A 183 -15.80 -29.12 -6.17
CA PRO A 183 -15.44 -29.53 -4.79
C PRO A 183 -16.25 -28.82 -3.71
N LYS A 184 -16.63 -27.53 -3.87
CA LYS A 184 -17.52 -26.84 -2.92
C LYS A 184 -18.91 -27.42 -2.88
N GLY A 185 -19.42 -27.92 -4.01
CA GLY A 185 -20.69 -28.63 -4.05
C GLY A 185 -20.63 -29.96 -3.30
N GLU A 186 -19.51 -30.68 -3.34
CA GLU A 186 -19.34 -31.91 -2.54
C GLU A 186 -19.30 -31.60 -1.05
N THR A 187 -18.59 -30.55 -0.63
CA THR A 187 -18.56 -30.16 0.79
C THR A 187 -19.93 -29.69 1.27
N ALA A 188 -20.68 -28.93 0.47
CA ALA A 188 -22.05 -28.52 0.82
C ALA A 188 -22.98 -29.73 0.94
N PHE A 189 -22.89 -30.72 0.04
CA PHE A 189 -23.67 -31.93 0.05
C PHE A 189 -23.43 -32.75 1.34
N ASN A 190 -22.17 -33.03 1.67
CA ASN A 190 -21.81 -33.78 2.88
C ASN A 190 -22.24 -33.05 4.18
N ALA A 191 -22.11 -31.71 4.21
CA ALA A 191 -22.60 -30.94 5.34
C ALA A 191 -24.12 -31.04 5.50
N LEU A 192 -24.88 -31.03 4.39
CA LEU A 192 -26.35 -31.18 4.39
C LEU A 192 -26.80 -32.55 4.88
N GLU A 193 -26.09 -33.64 4.56
CA GLU A 193 -26.43 -34.95 5.09
C GLU A 193 -26.47 -34.96 6.62
N ILE A 194 -25.54 -34.27 7.25
CA ILE A 194 -25.47 -34.17 8.71
C ILE A 194 -26.51 -33.16 9.24
N LEU A 195 -26.61 -31.97 8.65
CA LEU A 195 -27.52 -30.91 9.09
C LEU A 195 -28.98 -31.30 8.97
N SER A 196 -29.34 -32.06 7.93
CA SER A 196 -30.71 -32.55 7.70
C SER A 196 -31.24 -33.44 8.83
N THR A 197 -30.35 -33.96 9.67
CA THR A 197 -30.71 -34.85 10.82
C THR A 197 -30.77 -34.12 12.16
N LEU A 198 -30.40 -32.82 12.18
CA LEU A 198 -30.37 -32.06 13.43
C LEU A 198 -31.75 -31.50 13.77
N PRO A 199 -32.23 -31.67 15.01
CA PRO A 199 -33.47 -31.07 15.46
C PRO A 199 -33.31 -29.56 15.62
N ASN A 200 -34.41 -28.81 15.54
CA ASN A 200 -34.48 -27.37 15.76
C ASN A 200 -33.45 -26.55 14.96
N THR A 201 -33.14 -27.03 13.74
CA THR A 201 -32.16 -26.41 12.87
C THR A 201 -32.75 -26.22 11.48
N LYS A 202 -32.87 -24.95 11.05
CA LYS A 202 -33.21 -24.60 9.66
C LYS A 202 -31.92 -24.33 8.89
N THR A 203 -31.73 -25.01 7.76
CA THR A 203 -30.55 -24.86 6.92
C THR A 203 -30.88 -24.06 5.67
N GLN A 204 -30.20 -22.96 5.45
CA GLN A 204 -30.29 -22.16 4.23
C GLN A 204 -29.07 -22.39 3.34
N ILE A 205 -29.32 -22.66 2.06
CA ILE A 205 -28.28 -22.86 1.06
C ILE A 205 -28.27 -21.67 0.12
N ILE A 206 -27.16 -20.94 0.13
CA ILE A 206 -27.01 -19.66 -0.57
C ILE A 206 -25.88 -19.80 -1.60
N GLY A 207 -26.22 -19.66 -2.87
CA GLY A 207 -25.32 -19.73 -4.01
C GLY A 207 -25.72 -20.79 -5.03
N GLY A 208 -25.01 -20.79 -6.16
CA GLY A 208 -25.38 -21.60 -7.32
C GLY A 208 -26.50 -20.98 -8.15
N LYS A 209 -26.38 -21.10 -9.49
CA LYS A 209 -27.44 -20.70 -10.43
C LYS A 209 -28.51 -21.79 -10.57
N GLU A 210 -28.07 -23.02 -10.44
CA GLU A 210 -28.88 -24.23 -10.55
C GLU A 210 -28.58 -25.16 -9.37
N ILE A 211 -29.55 -25.95 -9.00
CA ILE A 211 -29.42 -26.99 -7.95
C ILE A 211 -29.01 -28.27 -8.67
N PRO A 212 -27.81 -28.82 -8.42
CA PRO A 212 -27.38 -30.08 -9.02
C PRO A 212 -28.28 -31.25 -8.57
N GLU A 213 -28.53 -32.21 -9.46
CA GLU A 213 -29.45 -33.34 -9.26
C GLU A 213 -29.21 -34.09 -7.96
N LYS A 214 -27.98 -34.28 -7.53
CA LYS A 214 -27.64 -34.94 -6.26
C LYS A 214 -28.29 -34.30 -5.02
N PHE A 215 -28.67 -33.01 -5.07
CA PHE A 215 -29.36 -32.32 -3.98
C PHE A 215 -30.87 -32.56 -3.96
N ASN A 216 -31.47 -33.21 -4.98
CA ASN A 216 -32.91 -33.42 -5.08
C ASN A 216 -33.50 -34.09 -3.84
N LYS A 217 -32.75 -34.98 -3.17
CA LYS A 217 -33.21 -35.66 -1.93
C LYS A 217 -33.46 -34.70 -0.77
N PHE A 218 -33.01 -33.45 -0.86
CA PHE A 218 -33.18 -32.43 0.18
C PHE A 218 -34.27 -31.41 -0.13
N LEU A 219 -34.78 -31.35 -1.38
CA LEU A 219 -35.72 -30.32 -1.83
C LEU A 219 -37.07 -30.35 -1.10
N ASN A 220 -37.50 -31.51 -0.62
CA ASN A 220 -38.80 -31.70 0.05
C ASN A 220 -38.66 -31.81 1.58
N ARG A 221 -37.58 -31.26 2.15
CA ARG A 221 -37.38 -31.24 3.60
C ARG A 221 -37.72 -29.87 4.15
N ASP A 222 -38.66 -29.79 5.12
CA ASP A 222 -39.16 -28.55 5.71
C ASP A 222 -38.05 -27.71 6.37
N ASN A 223 -36.99 -28.36 6.84
CA ASN A 223 -35.86 -27.72 7.51
C ASN A 223 -34.71 -27.30 6.55
N ILE A 224 -34.88 -27.44 5.22
CA ILE A 224 -33.85 -27.07 4.23
C ILE A 224 -34.46 -26.13 3.18
N GLU A 225 -33.83 -24.99 2.98
CA GLU A 225 -34.25 -23.96 2.06
C GLU A 225 -33.13 -23.61 1.06
N PHE A 226 -33.37 -23.76 -0.23
CA PHE A 226 -32.45 -23.36 -1.29
C PHE A 226 -32.80 -21.94 -1.77
N LEU A 227 -31.93 -20.96 -1.47
CA LEU A 227 -32.14 -19.56 -1.82
C LEU A 227 -31.49 -19.19 -3.16
N GLY A 228 -30.66 -20.08 -3.74
CA GLY A 228 -29.96 -19.81 -4.98
C GLY A 228 -28.98 -18.64 -4.87
N TYR A 229 -28.76 -17.95 -5.99
CA TYR A 229 -27.90 -16.76 -6.00
C TYR A 229 -28.61 -15.58 -5.34
N VAL A 230 -27.91 -14.93 -4.40
CA VAL A 230 -28.42 -13.78 -3.64
C VAL A 230 -27.40 -12.65 -3.77
N ASP A 231 -27.87 -11.43 -4.07
CA ASP A 231 -27.01 -10.25 -4.17
C ASP A 231 -26.62 -9.67 -2.80
N ASP A 232 -27.51 -9.74 -1.80
CA ASP A 232 -27.28 -9.23 -0.45
C ASP A 232 -26.81 -10.32 0.50
N ILE A 233 -25.55 -10.73 0.34
CA ILE A 233 -24.90 -11.68 1.25
C ILE A 233 -24.76 -11.13 2.68
N PRO A 234 -24.40 -9.85 2.91
CA PRO A 234 -24.33 -9.27 4.26
C PRO A 234 -25.59 -9.48 5.08
N GLU A 235 -26.78 -9.23 4.52
CA GLU A 235 -28.04 -9.40 5.23
C GLU A 235 -28.34 -10.88 5.53
N LYS A 236 -27.99 -11.79 4.64
CA LYS A 236 -28.12 -13.24 4.88
C LYS A 236 -27.22 -13.72 6.01
N ILE A 237 -25.96 -13.28 6.01
CA ILE A 237 -25.01 -13.59 7.10
C ILE A 237 -25.52 -13.02 8.43
N LYS A 238 -26.00 -11.78 8.45
CA LYS A 238 -26.54 -11.11 9.63
C LYS A 238 -27.67 -11.91 10.27
N ASN A 239 -28.54 -12.52 9.47
CA ASN A 239 -29.70 -13.28 9.92
C ASN A 239 -29.37 -14.75 10.25
N SER A 240 -28.15 -15.21 10.03
CA SER A 240 -27.69 -16.55 10.38
C SER A 240 -27.25 -16.63 11.85
N ASP A 241 -27.47 -17.79 12.49
CA ASP A 241 -26.89 -18.12 13.81
C ASP A 241 -25.52 -18.82 13.66
N LEU A 242 -25.27 -19.44 12.50
CA LEU A 242 -24.02 -20.09 12.14
C LEU A 242 -23.84 -20.04 10.62
N VAL A 243 -22.61 -19.78 10.18
CA VAL A 243 -22.22 -19.86 8.76
C VAL A 243 -21.28 -21.04 8.54
N ILE A 244 -21.52 -21.80 7.48
CA ILE A 244 -20.60 -22.82 6.95
C ILE A 244 -20.13 -22.35 5.59
N GLY A 245 -18.82 -22.22 5.42
CA GLY A 245 -18.22 -21.72 4.18
C GLY A 245 -16.72 -21.56 4.25
N ALA A 246 -16.14 -21.00 3.20
CA ALA A 246 -14.69 -20.82 3.08
C ALA A 246 -14.32 -19.57 2.31
N GLY A 247 -13.05 -19.22 2.27
CA GLY A 247 -12.54 -18.08 1.55
C GLY A 247 -13.19 -16.76 2.01
N ARG A 248 -13.68 -15.97 1.05
CA ARG A 248 -14.29 -14.67 1.33
C ARG A 248 -15.47 -14.75 2.30
N VAL A 249 -16.32 -15.77 2.15
CA VAL A 249 -17.48 -15.99 3.02
C VAL A 249 -17.07 -16.20 4.49
N GLY A 250 -15.95 -16.92 4.71
CA GLY A 250 -15.42 -17.11 6.06
C GLY A 250 -15.04 -15.79 6.73
N VAL A 251 -14.40 -14.88 5.97
CA VAL A 251 -14.04 -13.55 6.47
C VAL A 251 -15.29 -12.73 6.77
N GLU A 252 -16.26 -12.72 5.85
CA GLU A 252 -17.52 -11.97 5.97
C GLU A 252 -18.33 -12.41 7.20
N ALA A 253 -18.37 -13.71 7.48
CA ALA A 253 -19.03 -14.27 8.66
C ALA A 253 -18.37 -13.79 9.97
N ILE A 254 -17.04 -13.89 10.08
CA ILE A 254 -16.30 -13.44 11.26
C ILE A 254 -16.44 -11.93 11.45
N LEU A 255 -16.35 -11.15 10.38
CA LEU A 255 -16.53 -9.68 10.45
C LEU A 255 -17.93 -9.31 10.94
N SER A 256 -18.96 -10.08 10.56
CA SER A 256 -20.34 -9.89 11.02
C SER A 256 -20.59 -10.37 12.46
N GLY A 257 -19.58 -10.96 13.12
CA GLY A 257 -19.72 -11.52 14.47
C GLY A 257 -20.50 -12.83 14.52
N LYS A 258 -20.47 -13.61 13.42
CA LYS A 258 -21.14 -14.92 13.37
C LYS A 258 -20.15 -16.05 13.55
N PRO A 259 -20.54 -17.11 14.28
CA PRO A 259 -19.80 -18.35 14.29
C PRO A 259 -19.54 -18.85 12.88
N LEU A 260 -18.35 -19.35 12.61
CA LEU A 260 -17.94 -19.90 11.33
C LEU A 260 -17.42 -21.32 11.50
N ILE A 261 -18.01 -22.27 10.80
CA ILE A 261 -17.37 -23.56 10.53
C ILE A 261 -16.74 -23.48 9.15
N ALA A 262 -15.41 -23.44 9.11
CA ALA A 262 -14.69 -23.31 7.87
C ALA A 262 -14.49 -24.67 7.20
N ILE A 263 -15.14 -24.87 6.06
CA ILE A 263 -15.03 -26.06 5.21
C ILE A 263 -14.82 -25.58 3.77
N GLY A 264 -13.60 -25.75 3.28
CA GLY A 264 -13.21 -25.33 1.93
C GLY A 264 -13.16 -26.48 0.93
N GLU A 265 -12.60 -26.19 -0.25
CA GLU A 265 -12.42 -27.19 -1.31
C GLU A 265 -11.38 -28.27 -0.96
N ALA A 266 -10.41 -27.93 -0.12
CA ALA A 266 -9.26 -28.77 0.16
C ALA A 266 -9.26 -29.37 1.57
N GLN A 267 -9.89 -28.71 2.54
CA GLN A 267 -9.84 -29.22 3.92
C GLN A 267 -10.96 -28.69 4.81
N TYR A 268 -11.23 -29.47 5.84
CA TYR A 268 -12.10 -29.13 6.97
C TYR A 268 -11.26 -28.51 8.07
N ILE A 269 -11.43 -27.22 8.34
CA ILE A 269 -10.78 -26.51 9.46
C ILE A 269 -11.60 -26.68 10.75
N GLY A 270 -12.94 -26.81 10.62
CA GLY A 270 -13.88 -26.88 11.73
C GLY A 270 -14.31 -25.50 12.24
N LEU A 271 -14.80 -25.48 13.48
CA LEU A 271 -15.22 -24.25 14.14
C LEU A 271 -14.03 -23.33 14.36
N VAL A 272 -14.06 -22.15 13.71
CA VAL A 272 -12.97 -21.16 13.80
C VAL A 272 -12.99 -20.50 15.18
N ASN A 273 -11.82 -20.46 15.80
CA ASN A 273 -11.57 -19.89 17.12
C ASN A 273 -10.13 -19.36 17.21
N GLU A 274 -9.73 -18.76 18.33
CA GLU A 274 -8.39 -18.18 18.51
C GLU A 274 -7.25 -19.19 18.31
N LYS A 275 -7.47 -20.49 18.53
CA LYS A 275 -6.42 -21.52 18.41
C LYS A 275 -6.16 -21.92 16.96
N ASN A 276 -7.16 -21.86 16.08
CA ASN A 276 -7.05 -22.31 14.70
C ASN A 276 -7.21 -21.20 13.65
N ILE A 277 -7.41 -19.93 14.05
CA ILE A 277 -7.56 -18.80 13.14
C ILE A 277 -6.33 -18.65 12.21
N SER A 278 -5.12 -18.88 12.70
CA SER A 278 -3.90 -18.83 11.88
C SER A 278 -3.92 -19.87 10.77
N LEU A 279 -4.37 -21.12 11.07
CA LEU A 279 -4.53 -22.17 10.08
C LEU A 279 -5.63 -21.84 9.06
N ALA A 280 -6.74 -21.26 9.53
CA ALA A 280 -7.82 -20.80 8.67
C ALA A 280 -7.32 -19.73 7.67
N LEU A 281 -6.59 -18.74 8.15
CA LEU A 281 -5.99 -17.68 7.33
C LEU A 281 -4.96 -18.23 6.32
N GLU A 282 -4.06 -19.11 6.77
CA GLU A 282 -3.02 -19.74 5.95
C GLU A 282 -3.60 -20.52 4.76
N SER A 283 -4.76 -21.16 4.97
CA SER A 283 -5.45 -21.99 3.98
C SER A 283 -6.58 -21.28 3.23
N ASN A 284 -6.76 -19.97 3.43
CA ASN A 284 -7.94 -19.26 2.96
C ASN A 284 -9.24 -19.95 3.39
N PHE A 285 -9.34 -20.24 4.70
CA PHE A 285 -10.48 -20.90 5.33
C PHE A 285 -10.79 -22.31 4.76
N GLY A 286 -9.74 -23.06 4.43
CA GLY A 286 -9.84 -24.43 3.94
C GLY A 286 -9.92 -24.58 2.42
N ASP A 287 -9.94 -23.49 1.64
CA ASP A 287 -9.95 -23.56 0.19
C ASP A 287 -8.61 -24.03 -0.41
N ILE A 288 -7.50 -23.77 0.27
CA ILE A 288 -6.15 -24.03 -0.24
C ILE A 288 -5.34 -24.87 0.74
N ASN A 289 -5.02 -26.10 0.37
CA ASN A 289 -4.04 -26.92 1.10
C ASN A 289 -2.70 -26.92 0.35
N PHE A 290 -1.60 -26.78 1.09
CA PHE A 290 -0.26 -26.83 0.52
C PHE A 290 0.08 -28.21 -0.05
N GLU A 291 -0.19 -29.29 0.70
CA GLU A 291 0.16 -30.66 0.32
C GLU A 291 -0.69 -31.24 -0.82
N ASN A 292 -1.67 -30.49 -1.34
CA ASN A 292 -2.62 -30.94 -2.36
C ASN A 292 -3.37 -32.24 -2.03
N LYS A 293 -3.56 -32.48 -0.75
CA LYS A 293 -4.37 -33.58 -0.22
C LYS A 293 -5.63 -33.03 0.42
N SER A 294 -6.75 -33.64 0.14
CA SER A 294 -8.01 -33.29 0.80
C SER A 294 -8.04 -33.92 2.19
N ILE A 295 -8.29 -33.13 3.22
CA ILE A 295 -8.36 -33.58 4.62
C ILE A 295 -9.73 -33.17 5.17
N PHE A 296 -10.60 -34.13 5.34
CA PHE A 296 -11.95 -33.92 5.88
C PHE A 296 -12.22 -34.78 7.10
N GLN A 297 -12.75 -34.16 8.15
CA GLN A 297 -13.10 -34.81 9.43
C GLN A 297 -14.59 -34.58 9.72
N TRP A 298 -15.44 -35.16 8.91
CA TRP A 298 -16.91 -34.99 8.98
C TRP A 298 -17.52 -35.36 10.31
N ASP A 299 -16.93 -36.32 11.04
CA ASP A 299 -17.39 -36.77 12.36
C ASP A 299 -17.39 -35.67 13.41
N ASN A 300 -16.57 -34.61 13.20
CA ASN A 300 -16.49 -33.46 14.09
C ASN A 300 -17.63 -32.45 13.87
N LEU A 301 -18.35 -32.51 12.74
CA LEU A 301 -19.27 -31.43 12.34
C LEU A 301 -20.39 -31.20 13.36
N LYS A 302 -21.01 -32.28 13.89
CA LYS A 302 -22.07 -32.17 14.92
C LYS A 302 -21.55 -31.49 16.19
N LYS A 303 -20.35 -31.86 16.63
CA LYS A 303 -19.71 -31.28 17.82
C LYS A 303 -19.40 -29.77 17.58
N ASP A 304 -18.88 -29.44 16.40
CA ASP A 304 -18.57 -28.07 16.03
C ASP A 304 -19.82 -27.20 15.95
N ILE A 305 -20.94 -27.71 15.42
CA ILE A 305 -22.24 -27.00 15.37
C ILE A 305 -22.73 -26.72 16.80
N THR A 306 -22.70 -27.73 17.69
CA THR A 306 -23.13 -27.57 19.09
C THR A 306 -22.28 -26.49 19.78
N ARG A 307 -20.96 -26.52 19.59
CA ARG A 307 -20.04 -25.53 20.17
C ARG A 307 -20.24 -24.13 19.57
N ALA A 308 -20.53 -24.05 18.27
CA ALA A 308 -20.77 -22.77 17.59
C ALA A 308 -21.91 -21.97 18.23
N PHE A 309 -23.01 -22.65 18.59
CA PHE A 309 -24.17 -22.02 19.24
C PHE A 309 -23.91 -21.59 20.69
N SER A 310 -22.80 -22.01 21.29
CA SER A 310 -22.41 -21.65 22.67
C SER A 310 -21.31 -20.59 22.73
N LEU A 311 -20.85 -20.07 21.59
CA LEU A 311 -19.82 -19.03 21.57
C LEU A 311 -20.34 -17.72 22.17
N SER A 312 -19.55 -17.14 23.05
CA SER A 312 -19.85 -15.86 23.69
C SER A 312 -19.59 -14.68 22.75
N LYS A 313 -20.24 -13.54 23.06
CA LYS A 313 -19.99 -12.26 22.38
C LYS A 313 -18.50 -11.89 22.39
N LYS A 314 -17.80 -12.17 23.50
CA LYS A 314 -16.38 -11.86 23.67
C LYS A 314 -15.51 -12.67 22.71
N GLU A 315 -15.76 -13.98 22.58
CA GLU A 315 -15.01 -14.85 21.65
C GLU A 315 -15.20 -14.40 20.20
N LEU A 316 -16.42 -14.10 19.78
CA LEU A 316 -16.71 -13.64 18.41
C LEU A 316 -16.12 -12.25 18.14
N PHE A 317 -16.14 -11.35 19.11
CA PHE A 317 -15.54 -10.03 18.97
C PHE A 317 -14.02 -10.10 18.87
N SER A 318 -13.37 -10.95 19.68
CA SER A 318 -11.93 -11.19 19.61
C SER A 318 -11.50 -11.71 18.23
N LEU A 319 -12.24 -12.67 17.66
CA LEU A 319 -11.98 -13.17 16.30
C LEU A 319 -12.11 -12.08 15.24
N ARG A 320 -13.15 -11.22 15.33
CA ARG A 320 -13.32 -10.09 14.42
C ARG A 320 -12.11 -9.16 14.44
N GLU A 321 -11.71 -8.73 15.64
CA GLU A 321 -10.59 -7.78 15.77
C GLU A 321 -9.25 -8.38 15.30
N ALA A 322 -9.08 -9.70 15.47
CA ALA A 322 -7.90 -10.41 15.00
C ALA A 322 -7.71 -10.35 13.47
N ILE A 323 -8.80 -10.27 12.70
CA ILE A 323 -8.71 -10.29 11.22
C ILE A 323 -9.05 -8.96 10.54
N LYS A 324 -9.77 -8.06 11.22
CA LYS A 324 -10.34 -6.84 10.62
C LYS A 324 -9.31 -6.03 9.83
N THR A 325 -8.17 -5.71 10.45
CA THR A 325 -7.12 -4.88 9.82
C THR A 325 -6.45 -5.57 8.63
N GLU A 326 -6.37 -6.92 8.63
CA GLU A 326 -5.75 -7.67 7.52
C GLU A 326 -6.61 -7.69 6.26
N PHE A 327 -7.94 -7.57 6.41
CA PHE A 327 -8.89 -7.61 5.29
C PHE A 327 -9.50 -6.25 4.96
N ASP A 328 -9.26 -5.22 5.78
CA ASP A 328 -9.82 -3.90 5.57
C ASP A 328 -9.40 -3.31 4.22
N LEU A 329 -10.38 -2.91 3.42
CA LEU A 329 -10.19 -2.38 2.07
C LEU A 329 -9.23 -1.20 2.05
N ASN A 330 -9.40 -0.24 2.97
CA ASN A 330 -8.57 0.96 3.02
C ASN A 330 -7.11 0.63 3.34
N GLU A 331 -6.87 -0.26 4.30
CA GLU A 331 -5.51 -0.65 4.68
C GLU A 331 -4.81 -1.47 3.58
N ILE A 332 -5.55 -2.36 2.90
CA ILE A 332 -5.01 -3.13 1.78
C ILE A 332 -4.67 -2.22 0.61
N VAL A 333 -5.56 -1.29 0.25
CA VAL A 333 -5.32 -0.38 -0.87
C VAL A 333 -4.13 0.53 -0.60
N LYS A 334 -3.97 1.07 0.62
CA LYS A 334 -2.76 1.82 1.02
C LYS A 334 -1.47 1.00 0.82
N LYS A 335 -1.49 -0.29 1.19
CA LYS A 335 -0.33 -1.19 0.99
C LYS A 335 -0.05 -1.42 -0.50
N ILE A 336 -1.09 -1.56 -1.33
CA ILE A 336 -0.98 -1.76 -2.77
C ILE A 336 -0.44 -0.49 -3.45
N GLU A 337 -0.94 0.71 -3.11
CA GLU A 337 -0.44 1.97 -3.64
C GLU A 337 1.06 2.16 -3.36
N LYS A 338 1.48 1.91 -2.11
CA LYS A 338 2.90 1.94 -1.75
C LYS A 338 3.72 0.96 -2.60
N LEU A 339 3.20 -0.25 -2.78
CA LEU A 339 3.84 -1.29 -3.58
C LEU A 339 3.95 -0.89 -5.05
N TYR A 340 2.92 -0.30 -5.64
CA TYR A 340 2.96 0.20 -7.01
C TYR A 340 4.01 1.30 -7.18
N ALA A 341 4.00 2.30 -6.28
CA ALA A 341 4.96 3.39 -6.31
C ALA A 341 6.41 2.87 -6.19
N LYS A 342 6.67 1.98 -5.24
CA LYS A 342 7.99 1.35 -5.06
C LYS A 342 8.39 0.53 -6.29
N SER A 343 7.48 -0.28 -6.83
CA SER A 343 7.75 -1.09 -8.04
C SER A 343 8.12 -0.23 -9.24
N TYR A 344 7.42 0.91 -9.42
CA TYR A 344 7.71 1.87 -10.49
C TYR A 344 9.09 2.49 -10.32
N VAL A 345 9.39 2.99 -9.12
CA VAL A 345 10.70 3.58 -8.79
C VAL A 345 11.84 2.61 -9.05
N LEU A 346 11.71 1.36 -8.60
CA LEU A 346 12.73 0.33 -8.78
C LEU A 346 12.89 -0.07 -10.26
N LYS A 347 11.79 -0.15 -11.00
CA LYS A 347 11.82 -0.49 -12.43
C LYS A 347 12.47 0.59 -13.28
N LYS A 348 12.10 1.84 -13.05
CA LYS A 348 12.67 3.01 -13.73
C LYS A 348 14.06 3.35 -13.22
N LYS A 349 14.47 2.84 -12.06
CA LYS A 349 15.70 3.23 -11.33
C LYS A 349 15.79 4.75 -11.17
N TYR A 350 14.67 5.35 -10.82
CA TYR A 350 14.51 6.79 -10.64
C TYR A 350 13.57 7.07 -9.47
N GLU A 351 14.00 7.92 -8.55
CA GLU A 351 13.16 8.52 -7.52
C GLU A 351 13.34 10.04 -7.57
N ILE A 352 12.31 10.79 -7.24
CA ILE A 352 12.39 12.24 -7.11
C ILE A 352 13.46 12.57 -6.08
N PRO A 353 14.57 13.24 -6.46
CA PRO A 353 15.59 13.58 -5.50
C PRO A 353 15.10 14.68 -4.56
N VAL A 354 15.27 14.47 -3.26
CA VAL A 354 15.04 15.47 -2.22
C VAL A 354 16.42 15.96 -1.77
N ILE A 355 16.76 17.20 -2.14
CA ILE A 355 18.07 17.77 -1.95
C ILE A 355 18.09 18.62 -0.68
N MET A 356 19.10 18.43 0.14
CA MET A 356 19.28 19.16 1.40
C MET A 356 20.44 20.12 1.29
N TYR A 357 20.14 21.39 1.45
CA TYR A 357 21.07 22.49 1.70
C TYR A 357 20.90 22.99 3.14
N HIS A 358 21.82 23.83 3.61
CA HIS A 358 21.67 24.64 4.82
C HIS A 358 21.94 26.10 4.49
N ARG A 359 23.18 26.47 4.22
CA ARG A 359 23.59 27.85 4.01
C ARG A 359 23.98 28.13 2.56
N VAL A 360 23.62 29.31 2.07
CA VAL A 360 24.17 29.90 0.82
C VAL A 360 24.91 31.17 1.19
N ILE A 361 26.21 31.19 0.96
CA ILE A 361 27.11 32.27 1.42
C ILE A 361 27.77 32.97 0.23
N ARG A 362 28.14 34.23 0.41
CA ARG A 362 28.82 34.99 -0.66
C ARG A 362 30.30 34.67 -0.73
N ASP A 363 30.98 34.68 0.43
CA ASP A 363 32.39 34.37 0.54
C ASP A 363 32.63 33.14 1.40
N LYS A 364 33.61 32.30 1.05
CA LYS A 364 33.97 31.10 1.81
C LYS A 364 34.38 31.38 3.26
N ASN A 365 34.84 32.58 3.54
CA ASN A 365 35.18 33.02 4.90
C ASN A 365 33.95 33.14 5.82
N GLU A 366 32.73 33.20 5.26
CA GLU A 366 31.47 33.17 5.99
C GLU A 366 31.03 31.73 6.34
N GLY A 367 31.78 30.69 5.90
CA GLY A 367 31.33 29.31 5.84
C GLY A 367 31.22 28.58 7.16
N GLY A 368 31.94 29.01 8.19
CA GLY A 368 31.99 28.32 9.46
C GLY A 368 32.72 26.96 9.44
N VAL A 369 32.68 26.24 10.57
CA VAL A 369 33.49 25.01 10.77
C VAL A 369 32.84 23.76 10.18
N HIS A 370 31.52 23.71 10.05
CA HIS A 370 30.79 22.49 9.65
C HIS A 370 30.76 22.21 8.14
N GLY A 371 31.12 23.20 7.30
CA GLY A 371 31.13 23.02 5.84
C GLY A 371 29.75 22.75 5.21
N ILE A 372 28.66 23.06 5.91
CA ILE A 372 27.26 22.86 5.49
C ILE A 372 26.73 23.99 4.59
N TYR A 373 27.57 24.50 3.73
CA TYR A 373 27.28 25.63 2.85
C TYR A 373 27.63 25.34 1.40
N VAL A 374 27.09 26.18 0.52
CA VAL A 374 27.55 26.39 -0.85
C VAL A 374 27.73 27.90 -1.09
N THR A 375 28.61 28.31 -2.00
CA THR A 375 28.69 29.72 -2.35
C THR A 375 27.53 30.14 -3.27
N GLU A 376 27.15 31.41 -3.25
CA GLU A 376 26.13 31.99 -4.12
C GLU A 376 26.40 31.64 -5.61
N SER A 377 27.65 31.74 -6.07
CA SER A 377 28.03 31.36 -7.43
C SER A 377 27.88 29.85 -7.72
N GLU A 378 28.17 29.00 -6.76
CA GLU A 378 27.96 27.56 -6.91
C GLU A 378 26.46 27.23 -6.92
N PHE A 379 25.68 27.84 -6.03
CA PHE A 379 24.24 27.65 -5.99
C PHE A 379 23.59 28.13 -7.30
N GLU A 380 23.98 29.26 -7.83
CA GLU A 380 23.50 29.71 -9.14
C GLU A 380 23.82 28.73 -10.28
N LYS A 381 25.03 28.15 -10.30
CA LYS A 381 25.39 27.08 -11.25
C LYS A 381 24.50 25.86 -11.09
N HIS A 382 24.11 25.52 -9.85
CA HIS A 382 23.18 24.42 -9.57
C HIS A 382 21.80 24.71 -10.17
N LEU A 383 21.23 25.88 -9.89
CA LEU A 383 19.91 26.28 -10.40
C LEU A 383 19.90 26.39 -11.93
N LYS A 384 20.92 27.00 -12.53
CA LYS A 384 21.07 27.04 -13.98
C LYS A 384 21.06 25.65 -14.60
N TYR A 385 21.84 24.73 -14.05
CA TYR A 385 21.86 23.34 -14.53
C TYR A 385 20.48 22.68 -14.44
N LEU A 386 19.78 22.85 -13.33
CA LEU A 386 18.43 22.29 -13.16
C LEU A 386 17.47 22.87 -14.21
N LYS A 387 17.51 24.19 -14.45
CA LYS A 387 16.69 24.86 -15.48
C LYS A 387 17.00 24.35 -16.88
N ASP A 388 18.28 24.30 -17.25
CA ASP A 388 18.76 23.87 -18.58
C ASP A 388 18.41 22.37 -18.84
N LYS A 389 18.28 21.56 -17.79
CA LYS A 389 17.91 20.13 -17.88
C LYS A 389 16.40 19.88 -17.75
N GLY A 390 15.59 20.93 -17.68
CA GLY A 390 14.13 20.84 -17.63
C GLY A 390 13.61 20.30 -16.31
N TYR A 391 14.30 20.54 -15.20
CA TYR A 391 13.78 20.22 -13.88
C TYR A 391 12.67 21.20 -13.48
N GLU A 392 11.68 20.67 -12.78
CA GLU A 392 10.62 21.39 -12.10
C GLU A 392 10.78 21.17 -10.60
N THR A 393 10.88 22.25 -9.84
CA THR A 393 10.87 22.14 -8.38
C THR A 393 9.45 22.01 -7.89
N ILE A 394 9.22 21.06 -7.00
CA ILE A 394 7.96 20.84 -6.30
C ILE A 394 8.20 20.89 -4.79
N THR A 395 7.16 21.13 -4.02
CA THR A 395 7.17 21.14 -2.55
C THR A 395 6.41 19.93 -2.00
N PHE A 396 6.36 19.77 -0.68
CA PHE A 396 5.52 18.74 -0.05
C PHE A 396 4.04 19.12 -0.10
N GLU A 397 3.71 20.40 -0.14
CA GLU A 397 2.36 20.89 -0.38
C GLU A 397 1.85 20.47 -1.76
N ASP A 398 2.65 20.62 -2.81
CA ASP A 398 2.33 20.13 -4.15
C ASP A 398 2.05 18.61 -4.19
N LEU A 399 2.67 17.84 -3.28
CA LEU A 399 2.45 16.40 -3.17
C LEU A 399 1.21 16.04 -2.35
N LEU A 400 0.75 16.93 -1.44
CA LEU A 400 -0.33 16.63 -0.51
C LEU A 400 -1.65 16.39 -1.23
N ASP A 401 -2.00 17.24 -2.20
CA ASP A 401 -3.27 17.19 -2.93
C ASP A 401 -3.35 15.99 -3.88
N ASN A 402 -2.23 15.57 -4.45
CA ASN A 402 -2.18 14.43 -5.35
C ASN A 402 -0.79 13.79 -5.40
N GLN A 403 -0.41 13.11 -4.32
CA GLN A 403 0.92 12.52 -4.12
C GLN A 403 1.43 11.71 -5.31
N TYR A 404 0.58 10.89 -5.91
CA TYR A 404 1.01 9.97 -6.97
C TYR A 404 1.00 10.63 -8.34
N LYS A 405 0.02 11.49 -8.63
CA LYS A 405 -0.07 12.20 -9.90
C LYS A 405 1.05 13.22 -10.05
N ASN A 406 1.27 14.06 -9.05
CA ASN A 406 2.35 15.04 -9.06
C ASN A 406 3.72 14.37 -9.08
N ARG A 407 3.87 13.24 -8.38
CA ARG A 407 5.11 12.48 -8.31
C ARG A 407 5.51 11.81 -9.63
N PHE A 408 4.54 11.34 -10.42
CA PHE A 408 4.83 10.51 -11.60
C PHE A 408 4.23 11.03 -12.91
N GLY A 409 3.40 12.05 -12.88
CA GLY A 409 2.46 12.34 -13.98
C GLY A 409 2.78 13.53 -14.87
N SER A 410 3.75 14.39 -14.53
CA SER A 410 4.03 15.60 -15.33
C SER A 410 4.89 15.35 -16.58
N GLY A 411 5.53 14.18 -16.68
CA GLY A 411 6.54 13.90 -17.71
C GLY A 411 7.83 14.74 -17.56
N LYS A 412 7.83 15.72 -16.65
CA LYS A 412 8.98 16.55 -16.32
C LYS A 412 9.87 15.89 -15.25
N LYS A 413 11.12 16.29 -15.19
CA LYS A 413 12.03 15.88 -14.11
C LYS A 413 11.73 16.68 -12.86
N GLN A 414 11.07 16.08 -11.89
CA GLN A 414 10.75 16.71 -10.61
C GLN A 414 11.91 16.62 -9.63
N ILE A 415 12.04 17.62 -8.76
CA ILE A 415 13.04 17.71 -7.69
C ILE A 415 12.47 18.52 -6.53
N ILE A 416 12.78 18.13 -5.29
CA ILE A 416 12.48 18.92 -4.09
C ILE A 416 13.80 19.50 -3.59
N LEU A 417 13.87 20.82 -3.46
CA LEU A 417 14.97 21.52 -2.83
C LEU A 417 14.58 21.84 -1.39
N THR A 418 15.40 21.46 -0.43
CA THR A 418 15.14 21.77 1.00
C THR A 418 16.33 22.50 1.61
N PHE A 419 16.04 23.37 2.57
CA PHE A 419 17.01 24.07 3.39
C PHE A 419 16.67 23.84 4.86
N ASP A 420 17.66 23.53 5.68
CA ASP A 420 17.48 23.38 7.11
C ASP A 420 17.86 24.65 7.86
N ASP A 421 17.40 24.78 9.09
CA ASP A 421 17.71 25.80 10.08
C ASP A 421 17.12 27.20 9.87
N GLY A 422 16.80 27.58 8.64
CA GLY A 422 16.21 28.89 8.35
C GLY A 422 17.18 30.07 8.47
N TYR A 423 18.45 29.90 8.08
CA TYR A 423 19.46 30.96 8.11
C TYR A 423 19.06 32.18 7.27
N THR A 424 19.40 33.37 7.76
CA THR A 424 19.17 34.66 7.04
C THR A 424 19.85 34.71 5.66
N ASP A 425 20.93 33.99 5.45
CA ASP A 425 21.58 33.88 4.15
C ASP A 425 20.70 33.15 3.10
N ASN A 426 19.73 32.33 3.50
CA ASN A 426 18.77 31.78 2.57
C ASN A 426 17.86 32.85 1.96
N TYR A 427 17.49 33.88 2.74
CA TYR A 427 16.79 35.05 2.22
C TYR A 427 17.69 35.94 1.39
N ASN A 428 18.88 36.26 1.90
CA ASN A 428 19.76 37.25 1.26
C ASN A 428 20.36 36.75 -0.07
N TYR A 429 20.74 35.49 -0.17
CA TYR A 429 21.48 34.94 -1.31
C TYR A 429 20.76 33.85 -2.09
N ALA A 430 20.06 32.92 -1.41
CA ALA A 430 19.36 31.87 -2.13
C ALA A 430 18.05 32.33 -2.77
N PHE A 431 17.26 33.12 -2.06
CA PHE A 431 15.93 33.55 -2.51
C PHE A 431 15.94 34.38 -3.79
N PRO A 432 16.83 35.39 -3.97
CA PRO A 432 16.92 36.11 -5.23
C PRO A 432 17.24 35.23 -6.43
N LEU A 433 18.09 34.23 -6.23
CA LEU A 433 18.42 33.24 -7.25
C LEU A 433 17.26 32.30 -7.55
N LEU A 434 16.53 31.82 -6.52
CA LEU A 434 15.32 31.02 -6.71
C LEU A 434 14.29 31.79 -7.55
N LYS A 435 14.03 33.06 -7.23
CA LYS A 435 13.16 33.97 -8.03
C LYS A 435 13.66 34.09 -9.48
N LYS A 436 14.95 34.32 -9.67
CA LYS A 436 15.58 34.48 -11.01
C LYS A 436 15.34 33.26 -11.90
N TYR A 437 15.43 32.06 -11.36
CA TYR A 437 15.25 30.81 -12.12
C TYR A 437 13.82 30.26 -12.12
N GLY A 438 12.91 30.87 -11.35
CA GLY A 438 11.50 30.44 -11.21
C GLY A 438 11.36 29.12 -10.46
N PHE A 439 12.14 28.94 -9.41
CA PHE A 439 12.14 27.74 -8.59
C PHE A 439 11.57 27.98 -7.20
N LYS A 440 10.93 26.94 -6.65
CA LYS A 440 10.44 26.86 -5.26
C LYS A 440 11.37 25.97 -4.44
N CYS A 441 11.27 26.06 -3.13
CA CYS A 441 11.93 25.17 -2.18
C CYS A 441 11.11 25.03 -0.90
N VAL A 442 11.58 24.18 0.01
CA VAL A 442 11.05 24.03 1.37
C VAL A 442 12.13 24.45 2.36
N ILE A 443 11.81 25.30 3.33
CA ILE A 443 12.74 25.73 4.37
C ILE A 443 12.21 25.30 5.73
N TYR A 444 13.04 24.62 6.51
CA TYR A 444 12.68 24.12 7.84
C TYR A 444 13.13 25.09 8.92
N LEU A 445 12.17 25.57 9.72
CA LEU A 445 12.35 26.64 10.68
C LEU A 445 12.42 26.12 12.13
N LEU A 446 13.28 26.74 12.90
CA LEU A 446 13.29 26.66 14.37
C LEU A 446 12.35 27.73 14.95
N SER A 447 11.59 27.37 15.98
CA SER A 447 10.54 28.28 16.48
C SER A 447 10.98 29.26 17.55
N HIS A 448 12.08 28.97 18.30
CA HIS A 448 12.48 29.70 19.52
C HIS A 448 13.89 30.26 19.46
N LEU A 449 14.55 30.19 18.32
CA LEU A 449 15.92 30.68 18.17
C LEU A 449 15.97 31.77 17.09
N ASP A 450 16.86 32.72 17.26
CA ASP A 450 17.18 33.83 16.38
C ASP A 450 18.58 33.71 15.75
N TYR A 451 19.40 32.80 16.25
CA TYR A 451 20.70 32.43 15.70
C TYR A 451 21.02 30.94 16.02
N ASN A 452 22.06 30.41 15.45
CA ASN A 452 22.52 29.02 15.57
C ASN A 452 23.10 28.68 16.95
N ARG A 453 22.29 28.85 18.01
CA ARG A 453 22.68 28.66 19.41
C ARG A 453 23.22 27.25 19.68
N TRP A 454 22.64 26.23 19.05
CA TRP A 454 23.02 24.82 19.17
C TRP A 454 24.45 24.51 18.72
N ASP A 455 25.09 25.40 17.94
CA ASP A 455 26.48 25.28 17.47
C ASP A 455 27.39 26.25 18.21
N VAL A 456 26.95 27.50 18.42
CA VAL A 456 27.75 28.56 19.08
C VAL A 456 28.10 28.23 20.51
N GLU A 457 27.19 27.57 21.23
CA GLU A 457 27.34 27.25 22.65
C GLU A 457 28.04 25.89 22.90
N VAL A 458 28.52 25.19 21.86
CA VAL A 458 29.26 23.92 21.98
C VAL A 458 30.73 24.17 22.28
N LYS A 459 31.19 23.71 23.43
CA LYS A 459 32.58 23.97 23.91
C LYS A 459 33.63 23.25 23.07
N GLU A 460 33.30 22.07 22.57
CA GLU A 460 34.26 21.19 21.87
C GLU A 460 34.53 21.68 20.44
N ASN A 461 33.56 22.32 19.78
CA ASN A 461 33.68 22.81 18.42
C ASN A 461 32.73 23.99 18.22
N PRO A 462 32.97 25.16 18.79
CA PRO A 462 32.08 26.30 18.69
C PRO A 462 32.07 26.84 17.26
N GLU A 463 30.86 27.04 16.72
CA GLU A 463 30.64 27.70 15.44
C GLU A 463 30.54 29.22 15.62
N ASN A 464 30.71 29.96 14.52
CA ASN A 464 30.39 31.36 14.47
C ASN A 464 28.88 31.59 14.62
N ARG A 465 28.51 32.75 15.14
CA ARG A 465 27.11 33.15 15.21
C ARG A 465 26.55 33.51 13.84
N PHE A 466 25.47 32.83 13.43
CA PHE A 466 24.73 33.13 12.21
C PHE A 466 23.26 33.37 12.56
N GLU A 467 22.71 34.48 12.08
CA GLU A 467 21.33 34.87 12.34
C GLU A 467 20.36 34.01 11.53
N LEU A 468 19.18 33.75 12.12
CA LEU A 468 18.05 33.10 11.46
C LEU A 468 17.09 34.17 10.90
N MET A 469 16.26 33.79 9.92
CA MET A 469 15.29 34.68 9.29
C MET A 469 14.25 35.19 10.28
N ASN A 470 13.94 36.48 10.19
CA ASN A 470 12.80 37.05 10.89
C ASN A 470 11.48 36.80 10.14
N LEU A 471 10.36 37.16 10.76
CA LEU A 471 9.02 36.90 10.22
C LEU A 471 8.74 37.64 8.90
N ASP A 472 9.27 38.85 8.72
CA ASP A 472 9.04 39.65 7.49
C ASP A 472 9.71 38.98 6.31
N MET A 473 10.96 38.49 6.46
CA MET A 473 11.67 37.71 5.44
C MET A 473 10.91 36.45 5.06
N ILE A 474 10.40 35.73 6.08
CA ILE A 474 9.64 34.49 5.88
C ILE A 474 8.36 34.76 5.10
N LYS A 475 7.59 35.79 5.44
CA LYS A 475 6.35 36.16 4.75
C LYS A 475 6.60 36.55 3.29
N GLU A 476 7.64 37.36 2.99
CA GLU A 476 7.96 37.67 1.61
C GLU A 476 8.31 36.45 0.78
N MET A 477 9.03 35.49 1.37
CA MET A 477 9.37 34.25 0.69
C MET A 477 8.13 33.35 0.48
N GLU A 478 7.22 33.32 1.44
CA GLU A 478 5.96 32.58 1.36
C GLU A 478 5.04 33.14 0.27
N GLU A 479 4.90 34.45 0.15
CA GLU A 479 4.16 35.10 -0.93
C GLU A 479 4.67 34.73 -2.33
N TYR A 480 5.95 34.45 -2.46
CA TYR A 480 6.52 33.93 -3.70
C TYR A 480 6.19 32.45 -3.93
N GLY A 481 5.86 31.69 -2.89
CA GLY A 481 5.54 30.26 -2.93
C GLY A 481 6.66 29.35 -2.41
N ILE A 482 7.51 29.84 -1.52
CA ILE A 482 8.38 28.99 -0.71
C ILE A 482 7.56 28.34 0.38
N GLU A 483 7.66 27.01 0.53
CA GLU A 483 7.02 26.27 1.63
C GLU A 483 7.90 26.34 2.88
N PHE A 484 7.28 26.52 4.05
CA PHE A 484 7.96 26.42 5.33
C PHE A 484 7.51 25.16 6.09
N GLY A 485 8.47 24.53 6.78
CA GLY A 485 8.25 23.34 7.61
C GLY A 485 8.86 23.50 9.00
N GLY A 486 8.58 22.55 9.89
CA GLY A 486 9.09 22.58 11.27
C GLY A 486 10.45 21.90 11.41
N HIS A 487 11.30 22.44 12.31
CA HIS A 487 12.63 21.90 12.62
C HIS A 487 12.90 21.85 14.14
N THR A 488 11.87 21.63 14.96
CA THR A 488 11.91 21.68 16.41
C THR A 488 11.97 23.10 17.02
N LYS A 489 11.98 23.13 18.33
CA LYS A 489 12.06 24.36 19.14
C LYS A 489 13.49 24.87 19.24
N THR A 490 14.45 23.97 19.59
CA THR A 490 15.82 24.31 19.96
C THR A 490 16.91 23.47 19.28
N HIS A 491 16.57 22.68 18.26
CA HIS A 491 17.47 21.85 17.46
C HIS A 491 18.16 20.70 18.23
N PRO A 492 17.48 19.92 19.11
CA PRO A 492 18.10 18.82 19.82
C PRO A 492 18.17 17.53 18.99
N LYS A 493 19.00 16.59 19.45
CA LYS A 493 18.99 15.20 18.94
C LYS A 493 17.77 14.46 19.53
N LEU A 494 16.65 14.45 18.81
CA LEU A 494 15.33 14.01 19.28
C LEU A 494 15.30 12.57 19.83
N ALA A 495 16.01 11.63 19.20
CA ALA A 495 16.02 10.23 19.65
C ALA A 495 16.80 10.01 20.96
N THR A 496 17.52 11.02 21.45
CA THR A 496 18.24 10.96 22.73
C THR A 496 17.45 11.58 23.87
N LEU A 497 16.34 12.24 23.58
CA LEU A 497 15.47 12.85 24.58
C LEU A 497 14.49 11.84 25.20
N SER A 498 13.91 12.22 26.36
CA SER A 498 12.73 11.54 26.85
C SER A 498 11.55 11.78 25.88
N LEU A 499 10.55 10.89 25.88
CA LEU A 499 9.37 11.06 25.02
C LEU A 499 8.65 12.37 25.31
N GLU A 500 8.59 12.81 26.56
CA GLU A 500 7.97 14.05 26.98
C GLU A 500 8.67 15.27 26.36
N ASN A 501 10.01 15.33 26.50
CA ASN A 501 10.81 16.42 25.93
C ASN A 501 10.76 16.41 24.39
N ALA A 502 10.78 15.24 23.76
CA ALA A 502 10.62 15.14 22.31
C ALA A 502 9.22 15.61 21.84
N CYS A 503 8.16 15.31 22.62
CA CYS A 503 6.82 15.86 22.36
C CYS A 503 6.82 17.39 22.48
N GLU A 504 7.40 17.97 23.53
CA GLU A 504 7.46 19.42 23.73
C GLU A 504 8.18 20.09 22.56
N GLU A 505 9.37 19.59 22.17
CA GLU A 505 10.16 20.14 21.05
C GLU A 505 9.39 20.16 19.73
N ILE A 506 8.57 19.15 19.46
CA ILE A 506 7.85 18.99 18.19
C ILE A 506 6.51 19.75 18.22
N PHE A 507 5.68 19.57 19.26
CA PHE A 507 4.36 20.17 19.33
C PHE A 507 4.40 21.67 19.55
N GLU A 508 5.25 22.13 20.48
CA GLU A 508 5.38 23.57 20.76
C GLU A 508 5.96 24.32 19.56
N SER A 509 6.98 23.74 18.92
CA SER A 509 7.52 24.29 17.68
C SER A 509 6.46 24.45 16.60
N LYS A 510 5.67 23.41 16.36
CA LYS A 510 4.60 23.44 15.35
C LYS A 510 3.59 24.54 15.68
N LYS A 511 3.09 24.57 16.90
CA LYS A 511 2.11 25.55 17.36
C LYS A 511 2.59 26.99 17.15
N VAL A 512 3.80 27.30 17.62
CA VAL A 512 4.37 28.67 17.51
C VAL A 512 4.57 29.08 16.05
N LEU A 513 5.06 28.17 15.21
CA LEU A 513 5.27 28.48 13.79
C LEU A 513 3.93 28.66 13.05
N GLU A 514 2.93 27.81 13.31
CA GLU A 514 1.60 27.93 12.70
C GLU A 514 0.86 29.21 13.16
N GLU A 515 1.03 29.64 14.42
CA GLU A 515 0.53 30.92 14.90
C GLU A 515 1.19 32.11 14.20
N LYS A 516 2.51 32.04 13.94
CA LYS A 516 3.25 33.10 13.24
C LYS A 516 2.92 33.19 11.74
N LEU A 517 2.72 32.03 11.09
CA LEU A 517 2.46 31.94 9.65
C LEU A 517 0.97 32.03 9.30
N GLY A 518 0.08 31.66 10.21
CA GLY A 518 -1.36 31.70 9.99
C GLY A 518 -1.96 30.51 9.26
N HIS A 519 -1.18 29.43 9.03
CA HIS A 519 -1.64 28.20 8.37
C HIS A 519 -0.90 26.97 8.90
N PRO A 520 -1.46 25.73 8.67
CA PRO A 520 -0.84 24.49 9.11
C PRO A 520 0.50 24.20 8.41
N LEU A 521 1.47 23.70 9.17
CA LEU A 521 2.73 23.15 8.63
C LEU A 521 2.53 21.70 8.18
N ILE A 522 3.00 21.38 6.98
CA ILE A 522 2.81 20.09 6.32
C ILE A 522 4.00 19.15 6.51
N SER A 523 5.22 19.71 6.52
CA SER A 523 6.45 18.93 6.56
C SER A 523 7.35 19.25 7.76
N PHE A 524 8.16 18.26 8.17
CA PHE A 524 9.07 18.35 9.31
C PHE A 524 10.46 17.82 8.94
N ALA A 525 11.53 18.43 9.43
CA ALA A 525 12.88 17.88 9.32
C ALA A 525 13.42 17.49 10.70
N TYR A 526 14.00 16.30 10.81
CA TYR A 526 14.63 15.85 12.05
C TYR A 526 16.02 16.47 12.19
N PRO A 527 16.31 17.26 13.26
CA PRO A 527 17.66 17.77 13.52
C PRO A 527 18.70 16.64 13.49
N TYR A 528 19.80 16.86 12.78
CA TYR A 528 20.88 15.87 12.56
C TYR A 528 20.43 14.57 11.87
N GLY A 529 19.17 14.46 11.40
CA GLY A 529 18.57 13.21 10.98
C GLY A 529 18.39 12.20 12.13
N ASN A 530 18.37 12.68 13.37
CA ASN A 530 18.30 11.86 14.58
C ASN A 530 16.85 11.50 14.90
N LEU A 531 16.46 10.26 14.61
CA LEU A 531 15.09 9.77 14.76
C LEU A 531 15.04 8.29 15.19
N ASN A 532 13.93 7.90 15.78
CA ASN A 532 13.54 6.51 16.04
C ASN A 532 12.03 6.35 15.80
N GLU A 533 11.47 5.15 15.97
CA GLU A 533 10.06 4.88 15.71
C GLU A 533 9.12 5.70 16.62
N ASP A 534 9.52 5.99 17.85
CA ASP A 534 8.68 6.78 18.76
C ASP A 534 8.67 8.25 18.39
N VAL A 535 9.80 8.83 18.01
CA VAL A 535 9.88 10.20 17.47
C VAL A 535 9.04 10.32 16.19
N LYS A 536 9.07 9.34 15.28
CA LYS A 536 8.18 9.34 14.11
C LYS A 536 6.69 9.35 14.47
N LYS A 537 6.31 8.57 15.49
CA LYS A 537 4.91 8.58 15.99
C LYS A 537 4.51 9.94 16.56
N ILE A 538 5.43 10.62 17.25
CA ILE A 538 5.21 11.97 17.80
C ILE A 538 4.98 12.96 16.66
N VAL A 539 5.85 13.00 15.65
CA VAL A 539 5.73 13.88 14.47
C VAL A 539 4.39 13.64 13.75
N LYS A 540 4.00 12.37 13.59
CA LYS A 540 2.70 12.03 13.01
C LYS A 540 1.53 12.50 13.87
N LYS A 541 1.60 12.35 15.20
CA LYS A 541 0.56 12.82 16.15
C LYS A 541 0.47 14.35 16.17
N ALA A 542 1.57 15.05 15.96
CA ALA A 542 1.58 16.50 15.83
C ALA A 542 0.86 17.01 14.58
N GLY A 543 0.48 16.12 13.65
CA GLY A 543 -0.31 16.47 12.46
C GLY A 543 0.52 16.85 11.23
N TYR A 544 1.82 16.53 11.19
CA TYR A 544 2.58 16.61 9.95
C TYR A 544 2.19 15.49 8.98
N SER A 545 2.24 15.78 7.69
CA SER A 545 1.97 14.81 6.61
C SER A 545 3.25 14.15 6.09
N PHE A 546 4.38 14.84 6.19
CA PHE A 546 5.69 14.38 5.74
C PHE A 546 6.76 14.69 6.77
N ALA A 547 7.79 13.83 6.82
CA ALA A 547 9.00 14.16 7.56
C ALA A 547 10.25 13.67 6.83
N VAL A 548 11.29 14.51 6.82
CA VAL A 548 12.53 14.27 6.09
C VAL A 548 13.67 13.96 7.05
N ALA A 549 14.39 12.87 6.76
CA ALA A 549 15.65 12.52 7.42
C ALA A 549 16.84 13.14 6.66
N THR A 550 18.06 12.87 7.09
CA THR A 550 19.26 13.20 6.31
C THR A 550 19.50 12.13 5.25
N ASP A 551 20.15 11.02 5.59
CA ASP A 551 20.58 9.97 4.66
C ASP A 551 20.02 8.58 5.04
N SER A 552 18.92 8.54 5.75
CA SER A 552 18.22 7.32 6.13
C SER A 552 16.79 7.27 5.57
N GLY A 553 16.26 6.08 5.40
CA GLY A 553 14.94 5.85 4.81
C GLY A 553 14.97 4.95 3.58
N ASP A 554 13.80 4.56 3.08
CA ASP A 554 13.67 3.73 1.88
C ASP A 554 14.05 4.53 0.61
N ILE A 555 14.37 3.83 -0.48
CA ILE A 555 14.63 4.47 -1.78
C ILE A 555 13.37 5.18 -2.28
N SER A 556 12.22 4.54 -2.14
CA SER A 556 10.93 5.15 -2.46
C SER A 556 10.33 5.77 -1.22
N PHE A 557 10.27 7.10 -1.14
CA PHE A 557 9.73 7.77 0.04
C PHE A 557 8.25 7.48 0.31
N SER A 558 7.48 6.97 -0.65
CA SER A 558 6.11 6.51 -0.39
C SER A 558 6.02 5.28 0.55
N GLN A 559 7.13 4.63 0.86
CA GLN A 559 7.13 3.54 1.84
C GLN A 559 6.99 4.06 3.26
N ASP A 560 7.66 5.17 3.57
CA ASP A 560 7.55 5.84 4.86
C ASP A 560 7.61 7.36 4.65
N LEU A 561 6.46 8.01 4.70
CA LEU A 561 6.34 9.47 4.55
C LEU A 561 6.93 10.24 5.74
N PHE A 562 7.26 9.54 6.84
CA PHE A 562 7.86 10.11 8.04
C PHE A 562 9.36 9.79 8.18
N GLN A 563 9.97 9.23 7.12
CA GLN A 563 11.42 9.02 7.03
C GLN A 563 11.89 9.16 5.58
N ILE A 564 11.63 10.31 4.96
CA ILE A 564 12.01 10.60 3.58
C ILE A 564 13.51 10.87 3.52
N ARG A 565 14.22 10.06 2.72
CA ARG A 565 15.66 10.19 2.53
C ARG A 565 16.00 11.43 1.72
N ARG A 566 16.96 12.24 2.19
CA ARG A 566 17.51 13.39 1.48
C ARG A 566 18.95 13.17 1.01
N ILE A 567 19.39 14.02 0.12
CA ILE A 567 20.74 14.03 -0.45
C ILE A 567 21.39 15.37 -0.11
N GLY A 568 22.31 15.38 0.84
CA GLY A 568 23.01 16.60 1.27
C GLY A 568 23.94 17.17 0.20
N ILE A 569 23.98 18.49 0.08
CA ILE A 569 24.93 19.25 -0.73
C ILE A 569 25.79 20.11 0.20
N PHE A 570 27.11 19.95 0.10
CA PHE A 570 28.09 20.53 1.01
C PHE A 570 29.20 21.26 0.23
N SER A 571 29.96 22.10 0.90
CA SER A 571 31.09 22.88 0.35
C SER A 571 32.15 22.03 -0.38
N THR A 572 32.27 20.76 -0.01
CA THR A 572 33.21 19.80 -0.61
C THR A 572 32.71 19.16 -1.91
N ASN A 573 31.45 19.39 -2.31
CA ASN A 573 30.88 18.76 -3.48
C ASN A 573 31.24 19.48 -4.77
N SER A 574 31.97 18.80 -5.65
CA SER A 574 32.19 19.32 -7.00
C SER A 574 30.89 19.41 -7.81
N PHE A 575 30.87 20.26 -8.83
CA PHE A 575 29.73 20.38 -9.73
C PHE A 575 29.36 19.04 -10.42
N LEU A 576 30.34 18.17 -10.69
CA LEU A 576 30.08 16.82 -11.23
C LEU A 576 29.39 15.93 -10.19
N THR A 577 29.75 16.06 -8.93
CA THR A 577 29.07 15.37 -7.82
C THR A 577 27.63 15.84 -7.68
N PHE A 578 27.38 17.15 -7.77
CA PHE A 578 26.03 17.72 -7.80
C PHE A 578 25.17 17.09 -8.92
N LYS A 579 25.68 17.09 -10.18
CA LYS A 579 24.96 16.48 -11.32
C LYS A 579 24.56 15.03 -11.06
N ARG A 580 25.42 14.25 -10.40
CA ARG A 580 25.10 12.85 -10.03
C ARG A 580 24.04 12.80 -8.93
N LYS A 581 24.16 13.67 -7.92
CA LYS A 581 23.23 13.73 -6.77
C LYS A 581 21.80 14.07 -7.20
N VAL A 582 21.61 14.99 -8.12
CA VAL A 582 20.27 15.41 -8.59
C VAL A 582 19.67 14.50 -9.66
N SER A 583 20.39 13.47 -10.11
CA SER A 583 19.98 12.63 -11.25
C SER A 583 18.74 11.74 -11.00
N GLY A 584 18.26 11.65 -9.76
CA GLY A 584 17.22 10.69 -9.35
C GLY A 584 17.71 9.25 -9.25
N LYS A 585 18.99 8.98 -9.59
CA LYS A 585 19.62 7.65 -9.55
C LYS A 585 20.66 7.51 -8.44
N TYR A 586 20.99 8.60 -7.78
CA TYR A 586 22.11 8.65 -6.81
C TYR A 586 21.96 7.65 -5.67
N ASN A 587 20.79 7.60 -5.04
CA ASN A 587 20.55 6.71 -3.91
C ASN A 587 20.62 5.22 -4.30
N PHE A 588 20.21 4.85 -5.52
CA PHE A 588 20.34 3.48 -6.02
C PHE A 588 21.81 3.06 -6.15
N ILE A 589 22.68 3.97 -6.61
CA ILE A 589 24.11 3.73 -6.76
C ILE A 589 24.78 3.67 -5.39
N LYS A 590 24.43 4.59 -4.49
CA LYS A 590 25.00 4.71 -3.13
C LYS A 590 24.72 3.46 -2.32
N ILE A 591 23.46 3.07 -2.18
CA ILE A 591 23.04 1.90 -1.39
C ILE A 591 23.70 0.62 -1.91
N LYS A 592 23.80 0.45 -3.24
CA LYS A 592 24.48 -0.70 -3.83
C LYS A 592 25.98 -0.74 -3.49
N ARG A 593 26.66 0.41 -3.43
CA ARG A 593 28.09 0.50 -3.05
C ARG A 593 28.31 0.18 -1.56
N GLU A 594 27.36 0.52 -0.72
CA GLU A 594 27.38 0.28 0.72
C GLU A 594 26.93 -1.16 1.09
N GLY A 595 26.75 -2.04 0.10
CA GLY A 595 26.35 -3.44 0.30
C GLY A 595 24.88 -3.64 0.67
N GLY A 596 24.07 -2.59 0.58
CA GLY A 596 22.64 -2.65 0.85
C GLY A 596 21.87 -3.39 -0.27
N ALA A 597 20.92 -4.24 0.13
CA ALA A 597 19.98 -4.88 -0.78
C ALA A 597 18.87 -3.91 -1.18
N ILE A 598 18.69 -3.69 -2.48
CA ILE A 598 17.55 -2.95 -3.02
C ILE A 598 16.45 -3.97 -3.31
N CYS A 599 15.61 -4.29 -2.32
CA CYS A 599 14.51 -5.24 -2.42
C CYS A 599 13.15 -4.55 -2.54
N LEU A 600 12.23 -5.21 -3.28
CA LEU A 600 10.80 -4.84 -3.31
C LEU A 600 10.12 -5.12 -1.98
#